data_378bee4f95e8556c516926e5ee60febb
#
_entry.id   378bee4f95e8556c516926e5ee60febb
#
_cell.length_a   1.000
_cell.length_b   1.000
_cell.length_c   1.000
_cell.angle_alpha   90.00
_cell.angle_beta   90.00
_cell.angle_gamma   90.00
#
_symmetry.space_group_name_H-M   'P 1'
#
loop_
_entity.id
_entity.type
_entity.pdbx_description
1 polymer ?
#
loop_
_entity_poly.entity_id
_entity_poly.type
_entity_poly.pdbx_seq_one_letter_code
_entity_poly.pdbx_strand_id
1 'polypeptide(L)'
;MGEVRDLSSARSAHGYAADHELTLRAEPAAARVARHWVMRVVAAAGIGGAVNQLIEVLTAELVADAVRLGDVEGDAEGRVRIWLRIGADDVRVAVSGPRLKLPAPATTTSLALVEVLSNAWGTWPLPDGERTVWFDVETAG
;
A
#
# COMPACT_ATOMS: atom_id res chain seq x y z
N MET A 1 14.92 1.61 8.34
CA MET A 1 13.70 0.90 8.67
C MET A 1 12.54 1.87 8.67
N GLY A 2 11.32 1.40 8.76
CA GLY A 2 10.14 2.25 8.72
C GLY A 2 9.64 2.66 10.10
N GLU A 3 8.66 3.55 10.10
CA GLU A 3 7.91 3.98 11.26
C GLU A 3 6.53 3.34 11.23
N VAL A 4 6.10 2.77 12.34
CA VAL A 4 4.78 2.15 12.48
C VAL A 4 4.00 2.92 13.55
N ARG A 5 2.78 3.34 13.20
CA ARG A 5 1.89 4.06 14.12
C ARG A 5 0.48 3.50 14.02
N ASP A 6 -0.24 3.58 15.14
CA ASP A 6 -1.66 3.28 15.16
C ASP A 6 -2.43 4.55 14.85
N LEU A 7 -3.21 4.53 13.77
CA LEU A 7 -4.00 5.65 13.31
C LEU A 7 -5.51 5.39 13.41
N SER A 8 -5.93 4.52 14.32
CA SER A 8 -7.31 4.04 14.40
C SER A 8 -8.35 5.18 14.50
N SER A 9 -7.99 6.33 15.07
CA SER A 9 -8.88 7.48 15.19
C SER A 9 -8.46 8.64 14.29
N ALA A 10 -7.42 8.46 13.47
CA ALA A 10 -6.88 9.52 12.63
C ALA A 10 -7.24 9.28 11.16
N ARG A 11 -7.14 10.34 10.36
CA ARG A 11 -7.23 10.22 8.91
C ARG A 11 -5.86 10.50 8.32
N SER A 12 -5.53 9.78 7.25
CA SER A 12 -4.34 10.07 6.47
C SER A 12 -4.46 11.44 5.79
N ALA A 13 -3.36 11.95 5.25
CA ALA A 13 -3.33 13.21 4.52
C ALA A 13 -4.26 13.20 3.29
N HIS A 14 -4.76 12.05 2.87
CA HIS A 14 -5.65 11.88 1.72
C HIS A 14 -7.11 11.69 2.14
N GLY A 15 -7.46 11.96 3.40
CA GLY A 15 -8.81 11.75 3.90
C GLY A 15 -9.16 10.30 4.18
N TYR A 16 -8.18 9.41 4.15
CA TYR A 16 -8.37 7.99 4.37
C TYR A 16 -8.17 7.64 5.85
N ALA A 17 -9.17 7.01 6.47
CA ALA A 17 -9.06 6.54 7.85
C ALA A 17 -8.31 5.19 7.87
N ALA A 18 -7.29 5.09 8.71
CA ALA A 18 -6.44 3.91 8.79
C ALA A 18 -6.19 3.52 10.24
N ASP A 19 -6.05 2.21 10.49
CA ASP A 19 -5.71 1.66 11.79
C ASP A 19 -4.20 1.63 12.01
N HIS A 20 -3.44 1.42 10.93
CA HIS A 20 -1.99 1.25 10.97
C HIS A 20 -1.34 1.98 9.80
N GLU A 21 -0.15 2.49 10.03
CA GLU A 21 0.65 3.12 8.98
C GLU A 21 2.10 2.66 9.08
N LEU A 22 2.72 2.44 7.93
CA LEU A 22 4.15 2.14 7.84
C LEU A 22 4.75 3.09 6.80
N THR A 23 5.84 3.76 7.17
CA THR A 23 6.59 4.60 6.24
C THR A 23 7.98 3.99 6.04
N LEU A 24 8.37 3.81 4.79
CA LEU A 24 9.64 3.21 4.41
C LEU A 24 10.36 4.10 3.42
N ARG A 25 11.68 3.99 3.37
CA ARG A 25 12.44 4.58 2.27
C ARG A 25 12.08 3.84 0.98
N ALA A 26 11.99 4.61 -0.12
CA ALA A 26 11.72 4.04 -1.45
C ALA A 26 12.98 3.38 -2.00
N GLU A 27 13.22 2.17 -1.58
CA GLU A 27 14.39 1.36 -1.99
C GLU A 27 13.93 -0.07 -2.26
N PRO A 28 14.74 -0.89 -2.97
CA PRO A 28 14.30 -2.24 -3.37
C PRO A 28 13.86 -3.14 -2.22
N ALA A 29 14.42 -2.98 -1.02
CA ALA A 29 14.04 -3.77 0.15
C ALA A 29 12.65 -3.43 0.69
N ALA A 30 12.07 -2.29 0.30
CA ALA A 30 10.81 -1.82 0.86
C ALA A 30 9.66 -2.81 0.65
N ALA A 31 9.58 -3.44 -0.52
CA ALA A 31 8.51 -4.39 -0.82
C ALA A 31 8.53 -5.57 0.15
N ARG A 32 9.69 -6.12 0.45
CA ARG A 32 9.82 -7.25 1.38
C ARG A 32 9.47 -6.84 2.81
N VAL A 33 9.93 -5.67 3.23
CA VAL A 33 9.61 -5.16 4.58
C VAL A 33 8.10 -4.94 4.72
N ALA A 34 7.48 -4.32 3.72
CA ALA A 34 6.04 -4.07 3.72
C ALA A 34 5.25 -5.38 3.75
N ARG A 35 5.68 -6.38 2.98
CA ARG A 35 5.05 -7.69 2.93
C ARG A 35 5.03 -8.35 4.31
N HIS A 36 6.16 -8.37 5.00
CA HIS A 36 6.24 -8.95 6.33
C HIS A 36 5.40 -8.20 7.34
N TRP A 37 5.41 -6.87 7.28
CA TRP A 37 4.63 -6.04 8.17
C TRP A 37 3.13 -6.27 8.00
N VAL A 38 2.65 -6.23 6.77
CA VAL A 38 1.23 -6.43 6.47
C VAL A 38 0.79 -7.83 6.90
N MET A 39 1.59 -8.85 6.60
CA MET A 39 1.30 -10.22 6.99
C MET A 39 1.09 -10.34 8.49
N ARG A 40 1.98 -9.74 9.28
CA ARG A 40 1.89 -9.82 10.75
C ARG A 40 0.72 -9.05 11.32
N VAL A 41 0.46 -7.85 10.80
CA VAL A 41 -0.65 -7.03 11.27
C VAL A 41 -1.99 -7.71 10.98
N VAL A 42 -2.14 -8.25 9.77
CA VAL A 42 -3.36 -8.94 9.35
C VAL A 42 -3.54 -10.24 10.13
N ALA A 43 -2.46 -11.00 10.33
CA ALA A 43 -2.50 -12.23 11.13
C ALA A 43 -2.89 -11.94 12.57
N ALA A 44 -2.39 -10.87 13.17
CA ALA A 44 -2.73 -10.47 14.52
C ALA A 44 -4.21 -10.14 14.69
N ALA A 45 -4.88 -9.76 13.60
CA ALA A 45 -6.32 -9.52 13.57
C ALA A 45 -7.14 -10.80 13.33
N GLY A 46 -6.49 -11.97 13.29
CA GLY A 46 -7.16 -13.25 13.11
C GLY A 46 -7.40 -13.66 11.66
N ILE A 47 -6.80 -12.96 10.72
CA ILE A 47 -6.96 -13.25 9.29
C ILE A 47 -5.74 -14.02 8.80
N GLY A 48 -5.94 -15.26 8.42
CA GLY A 48 -4.85 -16.13 7.94
C GLY A 48 -5.14 -16.74 6.59
N GLY A 49 -4.35 -17.74 6.23
CA GLY A 49 -4.54 -18.54 5.02
C GLY A 49 -4.42 -17.75 3.73
N ALA A 50 -5.25 -18.11 2.76
CA ALA A 50 -5.21 -17.54 1.42
C ALA A 50 -5.52 -16.05 1.39
N VAL A 51 -6.40 -15.58 2.27
CA VAL A 51 -6.76 -14.15 2.33
C VAL A 51 -5.57 -13.31 2.77
N ASN A 52 -4.88 -13.72 3.83
CA ASN A 52 -3.67 -13.02 4.28
C ASN A 52 -2.61 -13.03 3.18
N GLN A 53 -2.41 -14.19 2.54
CA GLN A 53 -1.45 -14.34 1.46
C GLN A 53 -1.74 -13.40 0.29
N LEU A 54 -3.00 -13.26 -0.09
CA LEU A 54 -3.41 -12.36 -1.15
C LEU A 54 -3.10 -10.91 -0.79
N ILE A 55 -3.43 -10.50 0.43
CA ILE A 55 -3.18 -9.14 0.90
C ILE A 55 -1.68 -8.83 0.87
N GLU A 56 -0.85 -9.75 1.36
CA GLU A 56 0.60 -9.53 1.38
C GLU A 56 1.19 -9.45 -0.02
N VAL A 57 0.72 -10.27 -0.95
CA VAL A 57 1.23 -10.25 -2.34
C VAL A 57 0.85 -8.95 -3.03
N LEU A 58 -0.41 -8.53 -2.93
CA LEU A 58 -0.85 -7.28 -3.55
C LEU A 58 -0.14 -6.07 -2.95
N THR A 59 0.07 -6.05 -1.65
CA THR A 59 0.80 -4.97 -0.99
C THR A 59 2.24 -4.90 -1.49
N ALA A 60 2.93 -6.03 -1.55
CA ALA A 60 4.31 -6.09 -2.04
C ALA A 60 4.41 -5.61 -3.49
N GLU A 61 3.47 -6.00 -4.34
CA GLU A 61 3.44 -5.58 -5.73
C GLU A 61 3.28 -4.07 -5.87
N LEU A 62 2.37 -3.47 -5.09
CA LEU A 62 2.16 -2.02 -5.12
C LEU A 62 3.37 -1.26 -4.59
N VAL A 63 4.01 -1.76 -3.54
CA VAL A 63 5.21 -1.13 -2.99
C VAL A 63 6.36 -1.21 -4.00
N ALA A 64 6.57 -2.36 -4.63
CA ALA A 64 7.59 -2.51 -5.67
C ALA A 64 7.34 -1.54 -6.84
N ASP A 65 6.08 -1.38 -7.22
CA ASP A 65 5.69 -0.44 -8.27
C ASP A 65 6.00 1.00 -7.87
N ALA A 66 5.67 1.38 -6.64
CA ALA A 66 5.91 2.72 -6.13
C ALA A 66 7.42 3.04 -6.12
N VAL A 67 8.26 2.07 -5.75
CA VAL A 67 9.71 2.23 -5.77
C VAL A 67 10.23 2.38 -7.20
N ARG A 68 9.75 1.52 -8.11
CA ARG A 68 10.23 1.51 -9.50
C ARG A 68 9.83 2.76 -10.27
N LEU A 69 8.61 3.26 -10.05
CA LEU A 69 8.06 4.38 -10.81
C LEU A 69 8.35 5.73 -10.18
N GLY A 70 8.77 5.76 -8.92
CA GLY A 70 9.05 6.98 -8.21
C GLY A 70 10.32 7.67 -8.70
N ASP A 71 10.33 9.00 -8.69
CA ASP A 71 11.49 9.80 -9.02
C ASP A 71 12.37 9.97 -7.79
N VAL A 72 13.09 8.89 -7.44
CA VAL A 72 13.98 8.91 -6.27
C VAL A 72 15.28 9.67 -6.51
N GLU A 73 15.63 9.91 -7.76
CA GLU A 73 16.80 10.73 -8.09
C GLU A 73 16.51 12.22 -7.85
N GLY A 74 15.25 12.62 -8.08
CA GLY A 74 14.81 13.98 -7.81
C GLY A 74 14.35 14.20 -6.37
N ASP A 75 14.20 13.13 -5.60
CA ASP A 75 13.75 13.18 -4.21
C ASP A 75 14.61 12.23 -3.37
N ALA A 76 15.70 12.75 -2.84
CA ALA A 76 16.64 11.95 -2.04
C ALA A 76 16.00 11.40 -0.76
N GLU A 77 14.88 11.96 -0.33
CA GLU A 77 14.13 11.51 0.84
C GLU A 77 12.84 10.77 0.47
N GLY A 78 12.75 10.29 -0.77
CA GLY A 78 11.59 9.58 -1.26
C GLY A 78 11.14 8.47 -0.31
N ARG A 79 9.84 8.48 -0.01
CA ARG A 79 9.21 7.54 0.93
C ARG A 79 8.07 6.80 0.27
N VAL A 80 7.87 5.58 0.74
CA VAL A 80 6.65 4.82 0.46
C VAL A 80 5.86 4.75 1.76
N ARG A 81 4.59 5.06 1.70
CA ARG A 81 3.69 5.02 2.85
C ARG A 81 2.62 3.98 2.61
N ILE A 82 2.37 3.15 3.60
CA ILE A 82 1.35 2.12 3.54
C ILE A 82 0.37 2.38 4.67
N TRP A 83 -0.91 2.45 4.35
CA TRP A 83 -2.00 2.54 5.31
C TRP A 83 -2.80 1.25 5.26
N LEU A 84 -3.18 0.76 6.42
CA LEU A 84 -3.93 -0.49 6.56
C LEU A 84 -5.12 -0.25 7.47
N ARG A 85 -6.31 -0.56 6.96
CA ARG A 85 -7.54 -0.53 7.75
C ARG A 85 -8.13 -1.93 7.77
N ILE A 86 -8.40 -2.44 8.98
CA ILE A 86 -9.04 -3.72 9.16
C ILE A 86 -10.47 -3.47 9.61
N GLY A 87 -11.43 -3.80 8.75
CA GLY A 87 -12.84 -3.73 9.04
C GLY A 87 -13.38 -5.08 9.54
N ALA A 88 -14.68 -5.13 9.80
CA ALA A 88 -15.35 -6.36 10.23
C ALA A 88 -15.28 -7.45 9.15
N ASP A 89 -15.44 -7.08 7.90
CA ASP A 89 -15.58 -8.00 6.77
C ASP A 89 -14.56 -7.78 5.65
N ASP A 90 -13.66 -6.82 5.81
CA ASP A 90 -12.69 -6.50 4.77
C ASP A 90 -11.41 -5.91 5.34
N VAL A 91 -10.39 -5.90 4.51
CA VAL A 91 -9.14 -5.19 4.76
C VAL A 91 -8.91 -4.24 3.60
N ARG A 92 -8.60 -2.99 3.90
CA ARG A 92 -8.17 -2.01 2.90
C ARG A 92 -6.70 -1.68 3.09
N VAL A 93 -5.97 -1.69 2.00
CA VAL A 93 -4.57 -1.27 1.97
C VAL A 93 -4.46 -0.11 0.99
N ALA A 94 -3.74 0.93 1.36
CA ALA A 94 -3.41 2.05 0.48
C ALA A 94 -1.90 2.24 0.46
N VAL A 95 -1.34 2.41 -0.72
CA VAL A 95 0.10 2.60 -0.90
C VAL A 95 0.33 3.88 -1.67
N SER A 96 1.15 4.78 -1.10
CA SER A 96 1.57 6.03 -1.73
C SER A 96 3.08 6.01 -1.88
N GLY A 97 3.57 6.38 -3.05
CA GLY A 97 4.99 6.42 -3.32
C GLY A 97 5.51 7.84 -3.49
N PRO A 98 6.80 7.96 -3.86
CA PRO A 98 7.37 9.24 -4.24
C PRO A 98 6.68 9.78 -5.50
N ARG A 99 6.93 11.06 -5.80
CA ARG A 99 6.46 11.65 -7.05
C ARG A 99 6.85 10.74 -8.22
N LEU A 100 5.90 10.53 -9.13
CA LEU A 100 6.14 9.66 -10.27
C LEU A 100 7.17 10.27 -11.22
N LYS A 101 8.04 9.41 -11.73
CA LYS A 101 8.95 9.75 -12.82
C LYS A 101 8.11 9.86 -14.10
N LEU A 102 8.26 10.96 -14.83
CA LEU A 102 7.51 11.20 -16.07
C LEU A 102 8.36 10.83 -17.30
N PRO A 103 7.72 10.30 -18.36
CA PRO A 103 6.32 9.87 -18.42
C PRO A 103 6.09 8.58 -17.65
N ALA A 104 4.99 8.53 -16.92
CA ALA A 104 4.61 7.32 -16.19
C ALA A 104 3.64 6.49 -17.03
N PRO A 105 3.73 5.15 -16.97
CA PRO A 105 2.77 4.30 -17.68
C PRO A 105 1.37 4.46 -17.10
N ALA A 106 0.36 4.38 -17.98
CA ALA A 106 -1.04 4.48 -17.58
C ALA A 106 -1.47 3.30 -16.71
N THR A 107 -0.87 2.13 -16.94
CA THR A 107 -1.12 0.93 -16.15
C THR A 107 0.15 0.13 -16.02
N THR A 108 0.20 -0.75 -15.03
CA THR A 108 1.32 -1.64 -14.77
C THR A 108 0.81 -3.06 -14.53
N THR A 109 1.71 -4.03 -14.54
CA THR A 109 1.36 -5.41 -14.19
C THR A 109 0.79 -5.48 -12.77
N SER A 110 1.34 -4.70 -11.84
CA SER A 110 0.87 -4.67 -10.46
C SER A 110 -0.56 -4.15 -10.37
N LEU A 111 -0.91 -3.09 -11.09
CA LEU A 111 -2.28 -2.57 -11.14
C LEU A 111 -3.24 -3.59 -11.76
N ALA A 112 -2.80 -4.30 -12.79
CA ALA A 112 -3.62 -5.35 -13.41
C ALA A 112 -3.91 -6.48 -12.42
N LEU A 113 -2.93 -6.87 -11.62
CA LEU A 113 -3.12 -7.89 -10.58
C LEU A 113 -4.12 -7.42 -9.52
N VAL A 114 -3.98 -6.18 -9.06
CA VAL A 114 -4.91 -5.59 -8.09
C VAL A 114 -6.33 -5.59 -8.63
N GLU A 115 -6.51 -5.17 -9.88
CA GLU A 115 -7.82 -5.13 -10.53
C GLU A 115 -8.48 -6.51 -10.58
N VAL A 116 -7.71 -7.54 -10.90
CA VAL A 116 -8.25 -8.90 -11.04
C VAL A 116 -8.50 -9.57 -9.68
N LEU A 117 -7.62 -9.36 -8.70
CA LEU A 117 -7.61 -10.14 -7.47
C LEU A 117 -8.24 -9.45 -6.27
N SER A 118 -8.43 -8.14 -6.30
CA SER A 118 -9.11 -7.43 -5.22
C SER A 118 -10.61 -7.36 -5.44
N ASN A 119 -11.36 -7.07 -4.38
CA ASN A 119 -12.81 -6.88 -4.47
C ASN A 119 -13.18 -5.48 -4.93
N ALA A 120 -12.34 -4.50 -4.61
CA ALA A 120 -12.47 -3.12 -5.08
C ALA A 120 -11.06 -2.49 -5.06
N TRP A 121 -10.85 -1.48 -5.90
CA TRP A 121 -9.60 -0.77 -5.94
C TRP A 121 -9.79 0.60 -6.58
N GLY A 122 -8.80 1.46 -6.38
CA GLY A 122 -8.82 2.78 -7.01
C GLY A 122 -7.53 3.52 -6.81
N THR A 123 -7.48 4.73 -7.35
CA THR A 123 -6.32 5.61 -7.20
C THR A 123 -6.77 6.99 -6.75
N TRP A 124 -5.94 7.64 -5.93
CA TRP A 124 -6.12 9.03 -5.51
C TRP A 124 -4.89 9.81 -5.95
N PRO A 125 -5.00 10.66 -6.97
CA PRO A 125 -3.90 11.54 -7.32
C PRO A 125 -3.73 12.63 -6.25
N LEU A 126 -2.49 12.98 -5.94
CA LEU A 126 -2.16 14.03 -5.00
C LEU A 126 -1.67 15.27 -5.74
N PRO A 127 -1.89 16.49 -5.15
CA PRO A 127 -1.50 17.74 -5.81
C PRO A 127 -0.02 17.86 -6.14
N ASP A 128 0.85 17.19 -5.40
CA ASP A 128 2.30 17.21 -5.60
C ASP A 128 2.81 16.19 -6.60
N GLY A 129 1.92 15.48 -7.29
CA GLY A 129 2.27 14.46 -8.25
C GLY A 129 2.44 13.07 -7.66
N GLU A 130 2.28 12.90 -6.37
CA GLU A 130 2.23 11.57 -5.75
C GLU A 130 0.91 10.89 -6.11
N ARG A 131 0.91 9.57 -6.06
CA ARG A 131 -0.27 8.77 -6.35
C ARG A 131 -0.45 7.73 -5.26
N THR A 132 -1.66 7.65 -4.74
CA THR A 132 -2.06 6.59 -3.83
C THR A 132 -2.90 5.57 -4.57
N VAL A 133 -2.52 4.30 -4.46
CA VAL A 133 -3.32 3.17 -4.96
C VAL A 133 -3.86 2.43 -3.75
N TRP A 134 -5.15 2.12 -3.76
CA TRP A 134 -5.77 1.38 -2.67
C TRP A 134 -6.52 0.17 -3.21
N PHE A 135 -6.67 -0.85 -2.37
CA PHE A 135 -7.48 -2.02 -2.68
C PHE A 135 -8.17 -2.55 -1.43
N ASP A 136 -9.30 -3.22 -1.65
CA ASP A 136 -10.06 -3.93 -0.62
C ASP A 136 -10.05 -5.42 -0.92
N VAL A 137 -9.90 -6.22 0.13
CA VAL A 137 -10.06 -7.67 0.06
C VAL A 137 -11.08 -8.07 1.12
N GLU A 138 -12.12 -8.78 0.72
CA GLU A 138 -13.11 -9.33 1.64
C GLU A 138 -12.50 -10.46 2.45
N THR A 139 -12.75 -10.44 3.76
CA THR A 139 -12.19 -11.40 4.72
C THR A 139 -13.24 -12.35 5.28
N ALA A 140 -14.50 -11.96 5.23
CA ALA A 140 -15.60 -12.82 5.64
C ALA A 140 -16.17 -13.52 4.40
N GLY A 141 -16.11 -14.83 4.44
CA GLY A 141 -16.64 -15.67 3.35
C GLY A 141 -18.14 -15.79 3.39
#